data_68572efbfce59ac308663da27535dc53
#
_entry.id   68572efbfce59ac308663da27535dc53
#
_cell.length_a   1.000
_cell.length_b   1.000
_cell.length_c   1.000
_cell.angle_alpha   90.00
_cell.angle_beta   90.00
_cell.angle_gamma   90.00
#
_symmetry.space_group_name_H-M   'P 1'
#
loop_
_entity.id
_entity.type
_entity.pdbx_description
1 polymer ?
#
loop_
_entity_poly.entity_id
_entity_poly.type
_entity_poly.pdbx_seq_one_letter_code
_entity_poly.pdbx_strand_id
1 'polypeptide(L)'
;MARGKKLTTDEVAERIFNDTNGDYELIGEYVNDKTKIKVRHISCGNEYYVRASHFFAGRRCKKHMNEKLPEKFLEQTHKAPKGDEYEWLEPYHRTHEPILVKHLVCGYEYKVTPDGFLSAGNRCPMCNMSTGEKKVQKALDELGIDYKIQYVFDDLTGKDNKVMPFDFYVESHNLIIEYDGRHHSVPIEEFGGNEYLKLIKSRDAKKETYLKNHNIKLLRIDFKSSDKELKDLVVNAVKNS
;
A
#
# COMPACT_ATOMS: atom_id res chain seq x y z
N MET A 1 0.62 14.75 -51.25
CA MET A 1 1.37 14.56 -49.99
C MET A 1 2.58 13.69 -50.29
N ALA A 2 3.79 14.25 -50.15
CA ALA A 2 5.03 13.51 -50.40
C ALA A 2 5.13 12.35 -49.38
N ARG A 3 5.26 11.11 -49.85
CA ARG A 3 5.60 9.97 -49.03
C ARG A 3 7.00 10.23 -48.43
N GLY A 4 7.11 10.36 -47.09
CA GLY A 4 8.39 10.48 -46.44
C GLY A 4 9.34 9.36 -46.88
N LYS A 5 10.62 9.66 -46.99
CA LYS A 5 11.68 8.69 -47.36
C LYS A 5 11.63 7.53 -46.38
N LYS A 6 11.55 6.30 -46.89
CA LYS A 6 11.63 5.09 -46.04
C LYS A 6 13.05 4.96 -45.50
N LEU A 7 13.21 4.86 -44.19
CA LEU A 7 14.51 4.64 -43.58
C LEU A 7 15.09 3.27 -43.91
N THR A 8 16.40 3.20 -44.07
CA THR A 8 17.14 1.94 -44.19
C THR A 8 17.41 1.32 -42.81
N THR A 9 17.82 0.05 -42.80
CA THR A 9 18.22 -0.63 -41.54
C THR A 9 19.38 0.10 -40.84
N ASP A 10 20.38 0.57 -41.62
CA ASP A 10 21.55 1.27 -41.10
C ASP A 10 21.16 2.64 -40.49
N GLU A 11 20.30 3.40 -41.20
CA GLU A 11 19.79 4.69 -40.68
C GLU A 11 19.02 4.49 -39.37
N VAL A 12 18.27 3.37 -39.22
CA VAL A 12 17.56 3.06 -37.96
C VAL A 12 18.50 2.58 -36.88
N ALA A 13 19.53 1.79 -37.21
CA ALA A 13 20.55 1.36 -36.23
C ALA A 13 21.32 2.56 -35.66
N GLU A 14 21.77 3.47 -36.54
CA GLU A 14 22.43 4.70 -36.13
C GLU A 14 21.54 5.59 -35.28
N ARG A 15 20.27 5.73 -35.63
CA ARG A 15 19.30 6.48 -34.83
C ARG A 15 19.09 5.84 -33.45
N ILE A 16 18.95 4.51 -33.35
CA ILE A 16 18.84 3.81 -32.06
C ILE A 16 20.04 4.08 -31.20
N PHE A 17 21.25 3.96 -31.77
CA PHE A 17 22.49 4.23 -31.07
C PHE A 17 22.54 5.67 -30.52
N ASN A 18 22.24 6.66 -31.36
CA ASN A 18 22.27 8.07 -31.00
C ASN A 18 21.19 8.45 -29.97
N ASP A 19 19.93 8.00 -30.15
CA ASP A 19 18.79 8.27 -29.25
C ASP A 19 18.97 7.62 -27.87
N THR A 20 19.91 6.69 -27.72
CA THR A 20 20.15 5.94 -26.48
C THR A 20 21.56 6.04 -25.95
N ASN A 21 22.40 6.93 -26.53
CA ASN A 21 23.83 7.07 -26.20
C ASN A 21 24.57 5.72 -26.22
N GLY A 22 24.27 4.85 -27.19
CA GLY A 22 24.88 3.55 -27.32
C GLY A 22 24.38 2.45 -26.41
N ASP A 23 23.35 2.71 -25.56
CA ASP A 23 22.83 1.68 -24.65
C ASP A 23 21.92 0.65 -25.32
N TYR A 24 21.58 0.84 -26.61
CA TYR A 24 20.82 -0.11 -27.40
C TYR A 24 21.43 -0.29 -28.78
N GLU A 25 21.39 -1.54 -29.27
CA GLU A 25 21.74 -1.87 -30.64
C GLU A 25 20.59 -2.57 -31.36
N LEU A 26 20.47 -2.34 -32.68
CA LEU A 26 19.54 -3.07 -33.53
C LEU A 26 20.14 -4.43 -33.92
N ILE A 27 19.40 -5.52 -33.64
CA ILE A 27 19.77 -6.87 -34.05
C ILE A 27 18.80 -7.35 -35.13
N GLY A 28 19.19 -7.30 -36.38
CA GLY A 28 18.36 -7.71 -37.49
C GLY A 28 17.89 -6.56 -38.38
N GLU A 29 16.90 -6.82 -39.22
CA GLU A 29 16.47 -5.89 -40.27
C GLU A 29 15.29 -5.01 -39.81
N TYR A 30 15.29 -3.76 -40.28
CA TYR A 30 14.16 -2.86 -40.19
C TYR A 30 13.33 -2.89 -41.48
N VAL A 31 12.05 -3.10 -41.36
CA VAL A 31 11.12 -3.11 -42.53
C VAL A 31 10.28 -1.84 -42.59
N ASN A 32 9.65 -1.46 -41.46
CA ASN A 32 8.87 -0.22 -41.32
C ASN A 32 8.51 0.02 -39.82
N ASP A 33 7.95 1.19 -39.51
CA ASP A 33 7.62 1.61 -38.14
C ASP A 33 6.57 0.74 -37.43
N LYS A 34 5.76 0.01 -38.17
CA LYS A 34 4.71 -0.86 -37.61
C LYS A 34 5.20 -2.28 -37.35
N THR A 35 6.34 -2.67 -37.94
CA THR A 35 6.94 -3.99 -37.71
C THR A 35 7.74 -4.00 -36.43
N LYS A 36 7.89 -5.21 -35.87
CA LYS A 36 8.78 -5.41 -34.71
C LYS A 36 10.22 -5.50 -35.19
N ILE A 37 11.08 -4.76 -34.53
CA ILE A 37 12.53 -4.88 -34.63
C ILE A 37 13.05 -5.65 -33.43
N LYS A 38 14.14 -6.37 -33.56
CA LYS A 38 14.85 -7.01 -32.46
C LYS A 38 15.96 -6.06 -32.00
N VAL A 39 15.97 -5.72 -30.74
CA VAL A 39 16.98 -4.85 -30.13
C VAL A 39 17.64 -5.56 -28.97
N ARG A 40 18.93 -5.27 -28.72
CA ARG A 40 19.68 -5.65 -27.52
C ARG A 40 19.86 -4.42 -26.65
N HIS A 41 19.58 -4.55 -25.37
CA HIS A 41 19.94 -3.55 -24.36
C HIS A 41 21.33 -3.89 -23.82
N ILE A 42 22.30 -3.05 -24.09
CA ILE A 42 23.73 -3.33 -23.82
C ILE A 42 23.98 -3.54 -22.33
N SER A 43 23.48 -2.63 -21.48
CA SER A 43 23.72 -2.65 -20.03
C SER A 43 23.27 -3.95 -19.33
N CYS A 44 22.23 -4.65 -19.82
CA CYS A 44 21.75 -5.90 -19.19
C CYS A 44 21.76 -7.12 -20.14
N GLY A 45 22.27 -6.97 -21.35
CA GLY A 45 22.36 -8.03 -22.36
C GLY A 45 21.03 -8.59 -22.88
N ASN A 46 19.88 -8.03 -22.45
CA ASN A 46 18.58 -8.56 -22.82
C ASN A 46 18.19 -8.23 -24.27
N GLU A 47 17.81 -9.24 -25.02
CA GLU A 47 17.31 -9.13 -26.39
C GLU A 47 15.77 -9.27 -26.39
N TYR A 48 15.09 -8.38 -27.12
CA TYR A 48 13.62 -8.44 -27.19
C TYR A 48 13.08 -7.79 -28.47
N TYR A 49 11.84 -8.13 -28.79
CA TYR A 49 11.13 -7.56 -29.91
C TYR A 49 10.23 -6.39 -29.49
N VAL A 50 10.35 -5.27 -30.21
CA VAL A 50 9.53 -4.07 -29.97
C VAL A 50 9.14 -3.46 -31.32
N ARG A 51 7.95 -2.87 -31.43
CA ARG A 51 7.63 -2.08 -32.64
C ARG A 51 8.55 -0.88 -32.71
N ALA A 52 9.11 -0.58 -33.88
CA ALA A 52 10.01 0.54 -34.07
C ALA A 52 9.40 1.86 -33.59
N SER A 53 8.13 2.14 -33.94
CA SER A 53 7.41 3.31 -33.46
C SER A 53 7.31 3.39 -31.92
N HIS A 54 7.13 2.27 -31.25
CA HIS A 54 7.08 2.24 -29.78
C HIS A 54 8.46 2.46 -29.13
N PHE A 55 9.51 1.94 -29.78
CA PHE A 55 10.88 2.17 -29.31
C PHE A 55 11.23 3.65 -29.39
N PHE A 56 10.96 4.29 -30.54
CA PHE A 56 11.18 5.73 -30.74
C PHE A 56 10.26 6.61 -29.89
N ALA A 57 9.09 6.10 -29.47
CA ALA A 57 8.22 6.74 -28.47
C ALA A 57 8.69 6.53 -27.01
N GLY A 58 9.90 5.99 -26.79
CA GLY A 58 10.49 5.86 -25.46
C GLY A 58 10.28 4.51 -24.75
N ARG A 59 9.68 3.50 -25.39
CA ARG A 59 9.57 2.17 -24.78
C ARG A 59 10.95 1.51 -24.73
N ARG A 60 11.37 1.10 -23.53
CA ARG A 60 12.70 0.55 -23.22
C ARG A 60 12.61 -0.87 -22.66
N CYS A 61 13.78 -1.46 -22.34
CA CYS A 61 13.92 -2.81 -21.80
C CYS A 61 13.20 -2.97 -20.45
N LYS A 62 12.16 -3.81 -20.43
CA LYS A 62 11.40 -4.08 -19.20
C LYS A 62 12.24 -4.79 -18.13
N LYS A 63 13.14 -5.69 -18.53
CA LYS A 63 14.02 -6.40 -17.59
C LYS A 63 14.88 -5.41 -16.81
N HIS A 64 15.59 -4.53 -17.50
CA HIS A 64 16.43 -3.51 -16.87
C HIS A 64 15.63 -2.52 -16.02
N MET A 65 14.44 -2.11 -16.51
CA MET A 65 13.55 -1.25 -15.70
C MET A 65 13.14 -1.92 -14.40
N ASN A 66 12.80 -3.21 -14.45
CA ASN A 66 12.43 -3.98 -13.26
C ASN A 66 13.60 -4.16 -12.28
N GLU A 67 14.83 -4.36 -12.78
CA GLU A 67 16.03 -4.47 -11.95
C GLU A 67 16.38 -3.16 -11.20
N LYS A 68 16.05 -2.01 -11.79
CA LYS A 68 16.23 -0.68 -11.15
C LYS A 68 15.07 -0.23 -10.26
N LEU A 69 13.92 -0.92 -10.30
CA LEU A 69 12.76 -0.54 -9.50
C LEU A 69 13.03 -0.52 -7.99
N PRO A 70 13.77 -1.50 -7.40
CA PRO A 70 14.06 -1.47 -5.97
C PRO A 70 14.86 -0.25 -5.54
N GLU A 71 15.91 0.11 -6.29
CA GLU A 71 16.74 1.30 -5.98
C GLU A 71 15.93 2.59 -6.07
N LYS A 72 15.15 2.74 -7.15
CA LYS A 72 14.26 3.88 -7.34
C LYS A 72 13.20 3.98 -6.24
N PHE A 73 12.67 2.84 -5.81
CA PHE A 73 11.70 2.80 -4.71
C PHE A 73 12.34 3.32 -3.42
N LEU A 74 13.52 2.83 -3.04
CA LEU A 74 14.24 3.29 -1.86
C LEU A 74 14.55 4.80 -1.93
N GLU A 75 15.01 5.29 -3.06
CA GLU A 75 15.25 6.72 -3.26
C GLU A 75 13.96 7.55 -3.08
N GLN A 76 12.83 7.07 -3.60
CA GLN A 76 11.54 7.75 -3.44
C GLN A 76 11.04 7.71 -1.99
N THR A 77 11.25 6.60 -1.28
CA THR A 77 10.85 6.49 0.13
C THR A 77 11.64 7.43 1.02
N HIS A 78 12.95 7.58 0.80
CA HIS A 78 13.77 8.57 1.52
C HIS A 78 13.32 10.01 1.25
N LYS A 79 12.89 10.33 0.04
CA LYS A 79 12.38 11.67 -0.32
C LYS A 79 10.96 11.93 0.20
N ALA A 80 10.22 10.89 0.59
CA ALA A 80 8.87 11.04 1.13
C ALA A 80 8.90 11.69 2.52
N PRO A 81 7.84 12.43 2.92
CA PRO A 81 7.76 13.00 4.26
C PRO A 81 8.00 11.96 5.34
N LYS A 82 8.99 12.19 6.21
CA LYS A 82 9.44 11.26 7.27
C LYS A 82 9.94 9.91 6.74
N GLY A 83 10.35 9.82 5.47
CA GLY A 83 10.80 8.57 4.86
C GLY A 83 12.03 7.97 5.55
N ASP A 84 12.93 8.82 6.05
CA ASP A 84 14.13 8.41 6.79
C ASP A 84 13.85 7.78 8.17
N GLU A 85 12.61 7.88 8.67
CA GLU A 85 12.18 7.21 9.91
C GLU A 85 11.85 5.72 9.69
N TYR A 86 12.02 5.18 8.45
CA TYR A 86 11.60 3.82 8.10
C TYR A 86 12.73 2.97 7.50
N GLU A 87 12.81 1.72 7.95
CA GLU A 87 13.71 0.69 7.43
C GLU A 87 12.87 -0.40 6.74
N TRP A 88 13.16 -0.67 5.47
CA TRP A 88 12.48 -1.71 4.69
C TRP A 88 13.16 -3.05 4.93
N LEU A 89 12.44 -3.99 5.57
CA LEU A 89 12.98 -5.29 5.99
C LEU A 89 12.84 -6.39 4.92
N GLU A 90 11.99 -6.16 3.92
CA GLU A 90 11.80 -7.06 2.78
C GLU A 90 12.08 -6.32 1.46
N PRO A 91 12.53 -7.02 0.40
CA PRO A 91 12.82 -6.39 -0.89
C PRO A 91 11.53 -5.91 -1.59
N TYR A 92 11.68 -4.86 -2.39
CA TYR A 92 10.62 -4.40 -3.28
C TYR A 92 10.38 -5.37 -4.44
N HIS A 93 9.12 -5.78 -4.63
CA HIS A 93 8.70 -6.60 -5.78
C HIS A 93 7.71 -5.88 -6.67
N ARG A 94 6.62 -5.37 -6.12
CA ARG A 94 5.53 -4.72 -6.85
C ARG A 94 4.89 -3.60 -6.05
N THR A 95 4.31 -2.63 -6.75
CA THR A 95 3.70 -1.43 -6.17
C THR A 95 2.56 -1.70 -5.18
N HIS A 96 1.80 -2.76 -5.39
CA HIS A 96 0.64 -3.13 -4.56
C HIS A 96 0.87 -4.36 -3.67
N GLU A 97 2.08 -4.87 -3.63
CA GLU A 97 2.46 -6.00 -2.76
C GLU A 97 2.98 -5.45 -1.42
N PRO A 98 2.37 -5.83 -0.29
CA PRO A 98 2.81 -5.34 1.01
C PRO A 98 4.22 -5.80 1.36
N ILE A 99 5.05 -4.88 1.83
CA ILE A 99 6.44 -5.08 2.26
C ILE A 99 6.50 -4.84 3.77
N LEU A 100 7.24 -5.68 4.49
CA LEU A 100 7.52 -5.48 5.91
C LEU A 100 8.44 -4.28 6.08
N VAL A 101 8.05 -3.36 6.94
CA VAL A 101 8.78 -2.14 7.26
C VAL A 101 8.82 -1.93 8.76
N LYS A 102 9.94 -1.41 9.25
CA LYS A 102 10.13 -1.01 10.65
C LYS A 102 10.13 0.52 10.75
N HIS A 103 9.35 1.04 11.66
CA HIS A 103 9.41 2.45 12.03
C HIS A 103 10.47 2.68 13.11
N LEU A 104 11.56 3.32 12.77
CA LEU A 104 12.75 3.46 13.62
C LEU A 104 12.49 4.23 14.92
N VAL A 105 11.53 5.17 14.92
CA VAL A 105 11.20 6.00 16.08
C VAL A 105 10.54 5.19 17.20
N CYS A 106 9.64 4.24 16.88
CA CYS A 106 8.91 3.45 17.87
C CYS A 106 9.25 1.95 17.85
N GLY A 107 10.07 1.50 16.89
CA GLY A 107 10.45 0.11 16.71
C GLY A 107 9.36 -0.80 16.15
N TYR A 108 8.15 -0.28 15.85
CA TYR A 108 7.04 -1.10 15.38
C TYR A 108 7.23 -1.58 13.94
N GLU A 109 7.02 -2.86 13.73
CA GLU A 109 7.12 -3.51 12.41
C GLU A 109 5.72 -3.82 11.87
N TYR A 110 5.47 -3.48 10.61
CA TYR A 110 4.18 -3.67 9.96
C TYR A 110 4.32 -3.79 8.45
N LYS A 111 3.27 -4.28 7.79
CA LYS A 111 3.25 -4.38 6.32
C LYS A 111 2.53 -3.19 5.71
N VAL A 112 3.15 -2.59 4.68
CA VAL A 112 2.57 -1.51 3.89
C VAL A 112 2.90 -1.69 2.42
N THR A 113 1.96 -1.36 1.53
CA THR A 113 2.24 -1.37 0.09
C THR A 113 3.09 -0.16 -0.29
N PRO A 114 4.02 -0.29 -1.26
CA PRO A 114 4.75 0.86 -1.81
C PRO A 114 3.86 2.03 -2.23
N ASP A 115 2.74 1.75 -2.89
CA ASP A 115 1.76 2.77 -3.26
C ASP A 115 1.10 3.40 -2.03
N GLY A 116 0.71 2.61 -1.05
CA GLY A 116 0.17 3.11 0.22
C GLY A 116 1.14 4.06 0.93
N PHE A 117 2.43 3.75 0.93
CA PHE A 117 3.45 4.59 1.55
C PHE A 117 3.73 5.88 0.75
N LEU A 118 3.93 5.76 -0.56
CA LEU A 118 4.37 6.87 -1.41
C LEU A 118 3.22 7.78 -1.85
N SER A 119 2.08 7.20 -2.26
CA SER A 119 0.96 7.94 -2.86
C SER A 119 -0.13 8.29 -1.85
N ALA A 120 -0.53 7.33 -0.99
CA ALA A 120 -1.56 7.55 0.01
C ALA A 120 -1.03 8.13 1.32
N GLY A 121 0.29 8.21 1.51
CA GLY A 121 0.91 8.77 2.71
C GLY A 121 0.74 7.91 3.96
N ASN A 122 0.48 6.60 3.81
CA ASN A 122 0.36 5.68 4.93
C ASN A 122 1.66 5.64 5.72
N ARG A 123 1.56 5.79 7.04
CA ARG A 123 2.68 5.81 7.97
C ARG A 123 2.41 4.84 9.11
N CYS A 124 3.36 4.75 10.04
CA CYS A 124 3.30 3.85 11.19
C CYS A 124 1.94 3.89 11.91
N PRO A 125 1.17 2.80 11.92
CA PRO A 125 -0.14 2.78 12.57
C PRO A 125 -0.04 2.97 14.09
N MET A 126 1.03 2.49 14.71
CA MET A 126 1.28 2.67 16.15
C MET A 126 1.42 4.16 16.51
N CYS A 127 2.16 4.93 15.72
CA CYS A 127 2.35 6.37 15.99
C CYS A 127 1.13 7.21 15.59
N ASN A 128 0.35 6.74 14.63
CA ASN A 128 -0.84 7.43 14.11
C ASN A 128 -2.16 7.07 14.84
N MET A 129 -2.08 6.27 15.89
CA MET A 129 -3.24 6.00 16.74
C MET A 129 -3.89 7.29 17.23
N SER A 130 -5.21 7.33 17.21
CA SER A 130 -6.00 8.38 17.85
C SER A 130 -5.78 8.40 19.36
N THR A 131 -6.18 9.49 20.00
CA THR A 131 -6.10 9.59 21.47
C THR A 131 -6.90 8.48 22.15
N GLY A 132 -8.05 8.10 21.59
CA GLY A 132 -8.89 7.03 22.13
C GLY A 132 -8.27 5.66 21.99
N GLU A 133 -7.73 5.33 20.81
CA GLU A 133 -7.01 4.07 20.59
C GLU A 133 -5.80 3.95 21.54
N LYS A 134 -5.05 5.04 21.78
CA LYS A 134 -3.95 5.05 22.77
C LYS A 134 -4.41 4.75 24.20
N LYS A 135 -5.63 5.15 24.57
CA LYS A 135 -6.20 4.79 25.88
C LYS A 135 -6.57 3.31 25.96
N VAL A 136 -7.13 2.74 24.88
CA VAL A 136 -7.39 1.30 24.78
C VAL A 136 -6.07 0.53 24.86
N GLN A 137 -5.08 0.93 24.08
CA GLN A 137 -3.73 0.37 24.11
C GLN A 137 -3.18 0.33 25.52
N LYS A 138 -3.18 1.48 26.21
CA LYS A 138 -2.69 1.59 27.59
C LYS A 138 -3.43 0.63 28.54
N ALA A 139 -4.74 0.46 28.39
CA ALA A 139 -5.51 -0.46 29.21
C ALA A 139 -5.11 -1.93 28.98
N LEU A 140 -4.85 -2.33 27.72
CA LEU A 140 -4.37 -3.66 27.36
C LEU A 140 -2.95 -3.91 27.88
N ASP A 141 -2.05 -2.92 27.74
CA ASP A 141 -0.67 -2.97 28.24
C ASP A 141 -0.63 -3.14 29.77
N GLU A 142 -1.47 -2.40 30.51
CA GLU A 142 -1.59 -2.51 31.98
C GLU A 142 -2.11 -3.88 32.42
N LEU A 143 -2.87 -4.58 31.56
CA LEU A 143 -3.33 -5.94 31.83
C LEU A 143 -2.31 -7.02 31.41
N GLY A 144 -1.24 -6.64 30.71
CA GLY A 144 -0.26 -7.58 30.15
C GLY A 144 -0.84 -8.45 29.04
N ILE A 145 -1.80 -7.95 28.28
CA ILE A 145 -2.49 -8.68 27.22
C ILE A 145 -1.84 -8.37 25.87
N ASP A 146 -1.47 -9.42 25.13
CA ASP A 146 -0.98 -9.31 23.76
C ASP A 146 -2.12 -8.99 22.79
N TYR A 147 -1.88 -8.06 21.88
CA TYR A 147 -2.84 -7.63 20.88
C TYR A 147 -2.16 -7.30 19.54
N LYS A 148 -2.95 -7.36 18.47
CA LYS A 148 -2.56 -6.87 17.13
C LYS A 148 -3.34 -5.59 16.83
N ILE A 149 -2.66 -4.58 16.27
CA ILE A 149 -3.31 -3.31 15.87
C ILE A 149 -3.62 -3.29 14.39
N GLN A 150 -4.66 -2.55 14.01
CA GLN A 150 -5.12 -2.41 12.62
C GLN A 150 -5.23 -3.77 11.93
N TYR A 151 -5.81 -4.73 12.65
CA TYR A 151 -5.88 -6.12 12.21
C TYR A 151 -6.88 -6.29 11.07
N VAL A 152 -6.51 -7.05 10.04
CA VAL A 152 -7.36 -7.38 8.87
C VAL A 152 -7.57 -8.88 8.78
N PHE A 153 -8.82 -9.26 8.46
CA PHE A 153 -9.12 -10.60 7.99
C PHE A 153 -9.08 -10.61 6.46
N ASP A 154 -8.38 -11.58 5.85
CA ASP A 154 -8.11 -11.61 4.40
C ASP A 154 -9.39 -11.72 3.56
N ASP A 155 -10.44 -12.33 4.11
CA ASP A 155 -11.74 -12.56 3.48
C ASP A 155 -12.77 -11.45 3.78
N LEU A 156 -12.42 -10.43 4.60
CA LEU A 156 -13.26 -9.28 4.89
C LEU A 156 -12.84 -8.05 4.07
N THR A 157 -13.51 -7.81 2.96
CA THR A 157 -13.25 -6.64 2.11
C THR A 157 -14.48 -5.74 2.02
N GLY A 158 -14.25 -4.44 1.91
CA GLY A 158 -15.27 -3.43 1.66
C GLY A 158 -15.67 -3.33 0.19
N LYS A 159 -16.29 -2.20 -0.19
CA LYS A 159 -16.46 -1.82 -1.59
C LYS A 159 -15.08 -1.64 -2.22
N ASP A 160 -14.96 -1.94 -3.52
CA ASP A 160 -13.70 -1.86 -4.27
C ASP A 160 -12.57 -2.77 -3.75
N ASN A 161 -12.92 -3.90 -3.12
CA ASN A 161 -11.98 -4.87 -2.54
C ASN A 161 -10.98 -4.27 -1.53
N LYS A 162 -11.32 -3.14 -0.92
CA LYS A 162 -10.48 -2.53 0.13
C LYS A 162 -10.61 -3.31 1.43
N VAL A 163 -9.50 -3.54 2.08
CA VAL A 163 -9.44 -4.17 3.40
C VAL A 163 -10.19 -3.33 4.45
N MET A 164 -10.69 -3.99 5.47
CA MET A 164 -11.44 -3.38 6.57
C MET A 164 -10.73 -3.67 7.89
N PRO A 165 -9.75 -2.82 8.29
CA PRO A 165 -8.99 -3.04 9.51
C PRO A 165 -9.86 -2.84 10.75
N PHE A 166 -9.51 -3.58 11.83
CA PHE A 166 -10.01 -3.41 13.17
C PHE A 166 -8.92 -2.79 14.06
N ASP A 167 -9.28 -1.93 14.99
CA ASP A 167 -8.30 -1.20 15.79
C ASP A 167 -7.42 -2.15 16.59
N PHE A 168 -8.02 -3.11 17.32
CA PHE A 168 -7.29 -4.10 18.11
C PHE A 168 -7.91 -5.50 17.96
N TYR A 169 -7.06 -6.50 17.86
CA TYR A 169 -7.45 -7.91 17.98
C TYR A 169 -6.65 -8.60 19.08
N VAL A 170 -7.35 -9.05 20.11
CA VAL A 170 -6.83 -9.84 21.23
C VAL A 170 -7.07 -11.31 20.91
N GLU A 171 -6.10 -11.95 20.27
CA GLU A 171 -6.23 -13.29 19.70
C GLU A 171 -6.50 -14.35 20.78
N SER A 172 -5.81 -14.26 21.93
CA SER A 172 -5.98 -15.16 23.07
C SER A 172 -7.40 -15.19 23.65
N HIS A 173 -8.18 -14.15 23.41
CA HIS A 173 -9.55 -13.97 23.91
C HIS A 173 -10.60 -13.98 22.79
N ASN A 174 -10.16 -14.17 21.53
CA ASN A 174 -10.99 -14.06 20.34
C ASN A 174 -11.86 -12.78 20.36
N LEU A 175 -11.24 -11.66 20.70
CA LEU A 175 -11.91 -10.39 20.97
C LEU A 175 -11.37 -9.29 20.07
N ILE A 176 -12.26 -8.63 19.34
CA ILE A 176 -11.99 -7.36 18.64
C ILE A 176 -12.40 -6.20 19.56
N ILE A 177 -11.57 -5.17 19.60
CA ILE A 177 -11.89 -3.90 20.27
C ILE A 177 -11.78 -2.78 19.24
N GLU A 178 -12.84 -1.99 19.11
CA GLU A 178 -12.93 -0.80 18.24
C GLU A 178 -13.22 0.44 19.10
N TYR A 179 -12.51 1.53 18.83
CA TYR A 179 -12.78 2.81 19.44
C TYR A 179 -13.52 3.72 18.44
N ASP A 180 -14.81 3.92 18.69
CA ASP A 180 -15.66 4.75 17.85
C ASP A 180 -15.43 6.23 18.09
N GLY A 181 -14.71 6.87 17.19
CA GLY A 181 -14.55 8.31 17.19
C GLY A 181 -15.87 9.05 16.89
N ARG A 182 -15.88 10.35 17.08
CA ARG A 182 -17.08 11.20 16.87
C ARG A 182 -17.74 11.01 15.49
N HIS A 183 -16.94 10.73 14.44
CA HIS A 183 -17.43 10.55 13.08
C HIS A 183 -18.27 9.29 12.86
N HIS A 184 -18.27 8.32 13.79
CA HIS A 184 -19.17 7.16 13.75
C HIS A 184 -20.60 7.51 14.19
N SER A 185 -20.77 8.57 14.97
CA SER A 185 -22.06 8.92 15.59
C SER A 185 -22.66 10.21 15.06
N VAL A 186 -21.85 11.17 14.62
CA VAL A 186 -22.29 12.51 14.22
C VAL A 186 -21.80 12.82 12.81
N PRO A 187 -22.66 13.40 11.93
CA PRO A 187 -22.21 13.90 10.64
C PRO A 187 -21.15 14.99 10.82
N ILE A 188 -20.06 14.91 10.08
CA ILE A 188 -19.00 15.93 10.07
C ILE A 188 -18.91 16.45 8.65
N GLU A 189 -19.26 17.73 8.43
CA GLU A 189 -19.35 18.34 7.10
C GLU A 189 -18.01 18.28 6.33
N GLU A 190 -16.88 18.46 7.02
CA GLU A 190 -15.53 18.36 6.44
C GLU A 190 -15.22 16.98 5.86
N PHE A 191 -15.93 15.95 6.30
CA PHE A 191 -15.76 14.56 5.82
C PHE A 191 -16.87 14.14 4.84
N GLY A 192 -17.80 15.03 4.47
CA GLY A 192 -18.93 14.73 3.57
C GLY A 192 -20.25 14.47 4.29
N GLY A 193 -20.39 14.94 5.54
CA GLY A 193 -21.65 15.03 6.27
C GLY A 193 -22.39 13.70 6.40
N ASN A 194 -23.70 13.74 6.11
CA ASN A 194 -24.59 12.58 6.23
C ASN A 194 -24.23 11.40 5.30
N GLU A 195 -23.71 11.67 4.10
CA GLU A 195 -23.35 10.61 3.15
C GLU A 195 -22.15 9.80 3.66
N TYR A 196 -21.16 10.48 4.23
CA TYR A 196 -20.02 9.81 4.86
C TYR A 196 -20.45 8.99 6.08
N LEU A 197 -21.34 9.55 6.93
CA LEU A 197 -21.88 8.80 8.08
C LEU A 197 -22.63 7.53 7.66
N LYS A 198 -23.44 7.57 6.58
CA LYS A 198 -24.08 6.37 6.02
C LYS A 198 -23.07 5.33 5.55
N LEU A 199 -21.98 5.78 4.91
CA LEU A 199 -20.91 4.89 4.47
C LEU A 199 -20.22 4.20 5.65
N ILE A 200 -19.87 4.95 6.70
CA ILE A 200 -19.28 4.40 7.94
C ILE A 200 -20.22 3.34 8.55
N LYS A 201 -21.49 3.69 8.79
CA LYS A 201 -22.47 2.74 9.34
C LYS A 201 -22.64 1.47 8.51
N SER A 202 -22.60 1.58 7.18
CA SER A 202 -22.64 0.42 6.29
C SER A 202 -21.39 -0.48 6.45
N ARG A 203 -20.22 0.12 6.64
CA ARG A 203 -18.96 -0.63 6.89
C ARG A 203 -19.00 -1.29 8.27
N ASP A 204 -19.45 -0.58 9.30
CA ASP A 204 -19.58 -1.10 10.66
C ASP A 204 -20.54 -2.30 10.70
N ALA A 205 -21.72 -2.20 10.08
CA ALA A 205 -22.67 -3.29 9.99
C ALA A 205 -22.07 -4.54 9.28
N LYS A 206 -21.26 -4.34 8.25
CA LYS A 206 -20.56 -5.44 7.58
C LYS A 206 -19.52 -6.11 8.49
N LYS A 207 -18.71 -5.31 9.20
CA LYS A 207 -17.75 -5.79 10.21
C LYS A 207 -18.44 -6.61 11.29
N GLU A 208 -19.52 -6.09 11.88
CA GLU A 208 -20.30 -6.75 12.93
C GLU A 208 -20.88 -8.08 12.46
N THR A 209 -21.47 -8.09 11.24
CA THR A 209 -22.02 -9.33 10.64
C THR A 209 -20.92 -10.37 10.44
N TYR A 210 -19.74 -9.94 9.97
CA TYR A 210 -18.60 -10.84 9.79
C TYR A 210 -18.15 -11.45 11.12
N LEU A 211 -17.93 -10.63 12.14
CA LEU A 211 -17.49 -11.09 13.46
C LEU A 211 -18.52 -12.07 14.09
N LYS A 212 -19.81 -11.75 13.97
CA LYS A 212 -20.88 -12.65 14.44
C LYS A 212 -20.85 -14.01 13.75
N ASN A 213 -20.67 -14.05 12.43
CA ASN A 213 -20.62 -15.30 11.67
C ASN A 213 -19.38 -16.16 12.00
N HIS A 214 -18.32 -15.55 12.52
CA HIS A 214 -17.07 -16.23 12.92
C HIS A 214 -16.98 -16.46 14.44
N ASN A 215 -18.03 -16.14 15.21
CA ASN A 215 -18.05 -16.23 16.66
C ASN A 215 -16.92 -15.43 17.34
N ILE A 216 -16.54 -14.28 16.76
CA ILE A 216 -15.54 -13.36 17.30
C ILE A 216 -16.28 -12.31 18.12
N LYS A 217 -15.84 -12.10 19.37
CA LYS A 217 -16.41 -11.08 20.24
C LYS A 217 -16.02 -9.68 19.79
N LEU A 218 -16.94 -8.72 19.97
CA LEU A 218 -16.71 -7.32 19.63
C LEU A 218 -17.00 -6.44 20.85
N LEU A 219 -16.02 -5.64 21.25
CA LEU A 219 -16.18 -4.51 22.15
C LEU A 219 -16.08 -3.22 21.35
N ARG A 220 -17.15 -2.42 21.35
CA ARG A 220 -17.15 -1.04 20.80
C ARG A 220 -17.12 -0.05 21.95
N ILE A 221 -16.22 0.92 21.90
CA ILE A 221 -16.04 1.95 22.91
C ILE A 221 -16.34 3.30 22.29
N ASP A 222 -17.40 3.96 22.74
CA ASP A 222 -17.82 5.28 22.27
C ASP A 222 -16.85 6.37 22.77
N PHE A 223 -16.57 7.37 21.91
CA PHE A 223 -15.69 8.52 22.23
C PHE A 223 -16.16 9.33 23.47
N LYS A 224 -17.41 9.18 23.90
CA LYS A 224 -17.96 9.84 25.08
C LYS A 224 -17.58 9.13 26.39
N SER A 225 -17.06 7.90 26.30
CA SER A 225 -16.67 7.15 27.48
C SER A 225 -15.52 7.86 28.21
N SER A 226 -15.67 8.05 29.51
CA SER A 226 -14.57 8.52 30.35
C SER A 226 -13.41 7.51 30.37
N ASP A 227 -12.21 7.97 30.76
CA ASP A 227 -11.03 7.10 30.83
C ASP A 227 -11.24 5.91 31.76
N LYS A 228 -12.00 6.12 32.85
CA LYS A 228 -12.33 5.07 33.83
C LYS A 228 -13.28 4.05 33.16
N GLU A 229 -14.37 4.51 32.56
CA GLU A 229 -15.34 3.63 31.89
C GLU A 229 -14.69 2.83 30.78
N LEU A 230 -13.83 3.46 29.94
CA LEU A 230 -13.07 2.77 28.89
C LEU A 230 -12.24 1.63 29.49
N LYS A 231 -11.48 1.93 30.55
CA LYS A 231 -10.65 0.93 31.22
C LYS A 231 -11.50 -0.21 31.80
N ASP A 232 -12.59 0.10 32.47
CA ASP A 232 -13.51 -0.90 33.02
C ASP A 232 -14.13 -1.78 31.94
N LEU A 233 -14.51 -1.20 30.79
CA LEU A 233 -15.03 -1.95 29.63
C LEU A 233 -13.99 -2.93 29.07
N VAL A 234 -12.75 -2.49 28.88
CA VAL A 234 -11.65 -3.35 28.39
C VAL A 234 -11.38 -4.49 29.38
N VAL A 235 -11.26 -4.18 30.68
CA VAL A 235 -11.02 -5.18 31.73
C VAL A 235 -12.14 -6.23 31.74
N ASN A 236 -13.39 -5.80 31.70
CA ASN A 236 -14.54 -6.70 31.73
C ASN A 236 -14.63 -7.56 30.46
N ALA A 237 -14.34 -6.99 29.30
CA ALA A 237 -14.36 -7.73 28.05
C ALA A 237 -13.30 -8.84 28.03
N VAL A 238 -12.07 -8.53 28.50
CA VAL A 238 -10.99 -9.53 28.60
C VAL A 238 -11.31 -10.63 29.62
N LYS A 239 -11.85 -10.29 30.80
CA LYS A 239 -12.19 -11.28 31.84
C LYS A 239 -13.34 -12.22 31.44
N ASN A 240 -14.25 -11.78 30.58
CA ASN A 240 -15.44 -12.54 30.18
C ASN A 240 -15.30 -13.17 28.76
N SER A 241 -14.09 -13.20 28.23
CA SER A 241 -13.81 -13.70 26.87
C SER A 241 -13.40 -15.15 26.84
#